data_f51f51f055bfdb07878d009234cafec4
#
_entry.id   f51f51f055bfdb07878d009234cafec4
#
_cell.length_a   1.000
_cell.length_b   1.000
_cell.length_c   1.000
_cell.angle_alpha   90.00
_cell.angle_beta   90.00
_cell.angle_gamma   90.00
#
_symmetry.space_group_name_H-M   'P 1'
#
loop_
_entity.id
_entity.type
_entity.pdbx_description
1 polymer ?
#
loop_
_entity_poly.entity_id
_entity_poly.type
_entity_poly.pdbx_seq_one_letter_code
_entity_poly.pdbx_strand_id
1 'polypeptide(L)'
;MPYQLPPDPSTERRTRITRWVSFAFAALLVALVTYLGYVGYEGSRQLSDAPSPTADCRTPGTMGWEYEAIGYDIATDSELATQSDPPSCTGQRVMADDDVGVGEVTLAGWYIPSATDIGPAGPTVVLVHGWGSNKSAMLDRGAVLHDAYNLLLVDLRNHGQSSEADTTQGVREAADLRAMIDWLEREKGPAQIAVLGVSMGAATALAEADGDDRIDGVIAESAHATLANAAQARLDGSGYPLSMPGSWAILLGTLIRTGEDVSSVDPVQTVRRLDERPVLLIHGEADGSIGPDDPESILAAAVDAGSPAELHVCPDAGHSQSDAVCAEDYAGWVLGFLERVLAPAG
;
A
#
# COMPACT_ATOMS: atom_id res chain seq x y z
N MET A 1 13.17 80.73 -5.49
CA MET A 1 12.67 79.42 -5.19
C MET A 1 12.43 78.75 -6.52
N PRO A 2 12.98 77.55 -6.81
CA PRO A 2 12.69 76.86 -8.07
C PRO A 2 11.24 76.32 -8.04
N TYR A 3 10.51 76.58 -9.07
CA TYR A 3 9.15 76.11 -9.26
C TYR A 3 9.19 74.57 -9.54
N GLN A 4 8.70 73.77 -8.62
CA GLN A 4 8.52 72.36 -8.86
C GLN A 4 7.19 72.16 -9.63
N LEU A 5 7.29 71.61 -10.82
CA LEU A 5 6.11 71.20 -11.59
C LEU A 5 5.34 70.12 -10.78
N PRO A 6 4.02 70.19 -10.77
CA PRO A 6 3.20 69.17 -10.14
C PRO A 6 3.47 67.79 -10.80
N PRO A 7 3.44 66.70 -10.05
CA PRO A 7 3.66 65.36 -10.60
C PRO A 7 2.68 65.04 -11.71
N ASP A 8 3.16 64.43 -12.78
CA ASP A 8 2.35 64.02 -13.92
C ASP A 8 1.23 63.05 -13.46
N PRO A 9 -0.04 63.34 -13.66
CA PRO A 9 -1.17 62.50 -13.27
C PRO A 9 -1.10 61.07 -13.85
N SER A 10 -0.44 60.90 -14.99
CA SER A 10 -0.23 59.57 -15.62
C SER A 10 0.72 58.69 -14.80
N THR A 11 1.72 59.30 -14.19
CA THR A 11 2.70 58.61 -13.32
C THR A 11 2.06 58.16 -12.01
N GLU A 12 1.21 58.97 -11.39
CA GLU A 12 0.49 58.61 -10.17
C GLU A 12 -0.53 57.48 -10.47
N ARG A 13 -1.24 57.54 -11.60
CA ARG A 13 -2.15 56.48 -12.00
C ARG A 13 -1.44 55.15 -12.27
N ARG A 14 -0.28 55.19 -12.95
CA ARG A 14 0.55 53.98 -13.20
C ARG A 14 1.04 53.39 -11.87
N THR A 15 1.58 54.19 -10.96
CA THR A 15 2.04 53.72 -9.64
C THR A 15 0.91 53.11 -8.82
N ARG A 16 -0.30 53.70 -8.88
CA ARG A 16 -1.47 53.17 -8.18
C ARG A 16 -1.90 51.81 -8.75
N ILE A 17 -1.96 51.68 -10.09
CA ILE A 17 -2.29 50.43 -10.77
C ILE A 17 -1.26 49.35 -10.41
N THR A 18 0.03 49.63 -10.51
CA THR A 18 1.10 48.68 -10.15
C THR A 18 0.97 48.21 -8.70
N ARG A 19 0.69 49.07 -7.73
CA ARG A 19 0.45 48.70 -6.35
C ARG A 19 -0.76 47.77 -6.22
N TRP A 20 -1.88 48.05 -6.86
CA TRP A 20 -3.05 47.19 -6.82
C TRP A 20 -2.78 45.82 -7.43
N VAL A 21 -2.09 45.75 -8.58
CA VAL A 21 -1.68 44.51 -9.22
C VAL A 21 -0.75 43.69 -8.28
N SER A 22 0.23 44.38 -7.64
CA SER A 22 1.11 43.70 -6.67
C SER A 22 0.35 43.17 -5.45
N PHE A 23 -0.62 43.93 -4.90
CA PHE A 23 -1.46 43.47 -3.81
C PHE A 23 -2.34 42.30 -4.21
N ALA A 24 -2.95 42.33 -5.40
CA ALA A 24 -3.78 41.22 -5.92
C ALA A 24 -2.92 39.96 -6.11
N PHE A 25 -1.73 40.11 -6.68
CA PHE A 25 -0.80 38.98 -6.84
C PHE A 25 -0.37 38.39 -5.49
N ALA A 26 -0.02 39.24 -4.53
CA ALA A 26 0.35 38.79 -3.19
C ALA A 26 -0.81 38.07 -2.49
N ALA A 27 -2.05 38.59 -2.62
CA ALA A 27 -3.23 37.97 -2.06
C ALA A 27 -3.50 36.58 -2.69
N LEU A 28 -3.38 36.46 -4.02
CA LEU A 28 -3.50 35.19 -4.73
C LEU A 28 -2.43 34.18 -4.31
N LEU A 29 -1.20 34.63 -4.14
CA LEU A 29 -0.10 33.76 -3.68
C LEU A 29 -0.37 33.26 -2.26
N VAL A 30 -0.80 34.14 -1.35
CA VAL A 30 -1.18 33.74 0.01
C VAL A 30 -2.34 32.73 -0.03
N ALA A 31 -3.36 32.96 -0.82
CA ALA A 31 -4.49 32.04 -0.98
C ALA A 31 -4.03 30.67 -1.50
N LEU A 32 -3.16 30.64 -2.51
CA LEU A 32 -2.58 29.41 -3.05
C LEU A 32 -1.77 28.64 -2.00
N VAL A 33 -0.88 29.32 -1.29
CA VAL A 33 -0.05 28.69 -0.23
C VAL A 33 -0.93 28.14 0.90
N THR A 34 -1.95 28.92 1.29
CA THR A 34 -2.91 28.45 2.33
C THR A 34 -3.68 27.23 1.86
N TYR A 35 -4.16 27.23 0.60
CA TYR A 35 -4.87 26.10 0.02
C TYR A 35 -3.99 24.85 -0.05
N LEU A 36 -2.80 24.94 -0.61
CA LEU A 36 -1.88 23.81 -0.70
C LEU A 36 -1.43 23.33 0.70
N GLY A 37 -1.23 24.26 1.64
CA GLY A 37 -0.95 23.91 3.03
C GLY A 37 -2.10 23.13 3.69
N TYR A 38 -3.35 23.52 3.43
CA TYR A 38 -4.53 22.80 3.90
C TYR A 38 -4.64 21.41 3.27
N VAL A 39 -4.52 21.32 1.94
CA VAL A 39 -4.56 20.03 1.22
C VAL A 39 -3.44 19.10 1.69
N GLY A 40 -2.23 19.62 1.84
CA GLY A 40 -1.09 18.86 2.34
C GLY A 40 -1.28 18.37 3.78
N TYR A 41 -1.78 19.23 4.67
CA TYR A 41 -2.04 18.86 6.06
C TYR A 41 -3.14 17.79 6.18
N GLU A 42 -4.29 18.03 5.57
CA GLU A 42 -5.43 17.12 5.68
C GLU A 42 -5.19 15.81 4.93
N GLY A 43 -4.62 15.88 3.73
CA GLY A 43 -4.29 14.69 2.96
C GLY A 43 -3.22 13.83 3.62
N SER A 44 -2.17 14.44 4.19
CA SER A 44 -1.16 13.69 4.94
C SER A 44 -1.72 13.04 6.19
N ARG A 45 -2.63 13.73 6.90
CA ARG A 45 -3.33 13.16 8.04
C ARG A 45 -4.14 11.92 7.63
N GLN A 46 -4.90 12.02 6.54
CA GLN A 46 -5.68 10.89 6.04
C GLN A 46 -4.81 9.72 5.56
N LEU A 47 -3.66 9.98 4.96
CA LEU A 47 -2.74 8.91 4.52
C LEU A 47 -2.07 8.19 5.69
N SER A 48 -1.71 8.93 6.74
CA SER A 48 -1.00 8.38 7.91
C SER A 48 -1.96 7.73 8.91
N ASP A 49 -3.19 8.25 9.01
CA ASP A 49 -4.25 7.68 9.86
C ASP A 49 -5.06 6.69 9.01
N ALA A 50 -4.76 5.40 9.08
CA ALA A 50 -5.60 4.41 8.41
C ALA A 50 -7.01 4.44 9.00
N PRO A 51 -8.07 4.52 8.17
CA PRO A 51 -9.42 4.38 8.69
C PRO A 51 -9.58 2.99 9.30
N SER A 52 -10.25 2.92 10.45
CA SER A 52 -10.65 1.62 11.00
C SER A 52 -11.46 0.87 9.96
N PRO A 53 -11.08 -0.36 9.60
CA PRO A 53 -11.79 -1.11 8.59
C PRO A 53 -13.24 -1.29 9.03
N THR A 54 -14.17 -1.02 8.13
CA THR A 54 -15.57 -1.41 8.30
C THR A 54 -15.65 -2.92 8.16
N ALA A 55 -15.52 -3.57 9.28
CA ALA A 55 -16.10 -4.85 9.65
C ALA A 55 -16.17 -5.97 8.60
N ASP A 56 -15.06 -6.45 8.09
CA ASP A 56 -15.01 -7.86 7.75
C ASP A 56 -14.67 -8.64 9.02
N CYS A 57 -15.66 -9.38 9.56
CA CYS A 57 -15.54 -10.16 10.79
C CYS A 57 -15.16 -11.61 10.52
N ARG A 58 -14.87 -11.97 9.28
CA ARG A 58 -14.48 -13.32 8.92
C ARG A 58 -13.10 -13.64 9.51
N THR A 59 -12.96 -14.86 9.95
CA THR A 59 -11.68 -15.48 10.32
C THR A 59 -11.50 -16.74 9.47
N PRO A 60 -10.31 -17.33 9.40
CA PRO A 60 -10.14 -18.62 8.74
C PRO A 60 -11.08 -19.69 9.31
N GLY A 61 -11.36 -19.65 10.62
CA GLY A 61 -12.33 -20.54 11.27
C GLY A 61 -13.76 -20.37 10.75
N THR A 62 -14.18 -19.17 10.32
CA THR A 62 -15.50 -18.97 9.67
C THR A 62 -15.56 -19.56 8.26
N MET A 63 -14.40 -19.78 7.63
CA MET A 63 -14.26 -20.51 6.36
C MET A 63 -14.14 -22.02 6.57
N GLY A 64 -14.08 -22.49 7.82
CA GLY A 64 -13.86 -23.89 8.16
C GLY A 64 -12.40 -24.33 8.06
N TRP A 65 -11.46 -23.40 8.02
CA TRP A 65 -10.02 -23.68 7.93
C TRP A 65 -9.37 -23.74 9.31
N GLU A 66 -8.39 -24.62 9.44
CA GLU A 66 -7.48 -24.59 10.57
C GLU A 66 -6.51 -23.43 10.39
N TYR A 67 -6.12 -22.79 11.48
CA TYR A 67 -5.17 -21.69 11.46
C TYR A 67 -4.52 -21.45 12.82
N GLU A 68 -3.38 -20.79 12.79
CA GLU A 68 -2.64 -20.29 13.92
C GLU A 68 -2.69 -18.76 13.91
N ALA A 69 -3.17 -18.17 14.99
CA ALA A 69 -3.14 -16.72 15.16
C ALA A 69 -1.75 -16.30 15.68
N ILE A 70 -1.16 -15.30 15.05
CA ILE A 70 0.21 -14.84 15.31
C ILE A 70 0.14 -13.45 15.92
N GLY A 71 0.90 -13.24 17.00
CA GLY A 71 1.31 -11.94 17.50
C GLY A 71 2.83 -11.87 17.45
N TYR A 72 3.40 -10.84 16.84
CA TYR A 72 4.83 -10.70 16.64
C TYR A 72 5.33 -9.30 16.99
N ASP A 73 6.32 -9.23 17.89
CA ASP A 73 6.96 -7.98 18.29
C ASP A 73 8.23 -7.76 17.47
N ILE A 74 8.23 -6.70 16.65
CA ILE A 74 9.35 -6.35 15.79
C ILE A 74 10.58 -5.94 16.61
N ALA A 75 10.40 -5.26 17.73
CA ALA A 75 11.53 -4.72 18.50
C ALA A 75 12.32 -5.81 19.23
N THR A 76 11.63 -6.84 19.72
CA THR A 76 12.24 -7.96 20.42
C THR A 76 12.51 -9.17 19.56
N ASP A 77 12.07 -9.14 18.29
CA ASP A 77 12.14 -10.27 17.35
C ASP A 77 11.57 -11.56 17.98
N SER A 78 10.40 -11.43 18.59
CA SER A 78 9.80 -12.54 19.33
C SER A 78 8.31 -12.70 19.06
N GLU A 79 7.86 -13.96 19.06
CA GLU A 79 6.45 -14.29 19.06
C GLU A 79 5.83 -14.00 20.43
N LEU A 80 4.68 -13.35 20.39
CA LEU A 80 3.89 -13.01 21.55
C LEU A 80 2.77 -14.02 21.73
N ALA A 81 2.53 -14.45 22.98
CA ALA A 81 1.42 -15.32 23.28
C ALA A 81 0.09 -14.62 22.98
N THR A 82 -0.62 -15.10 21.97
CA THR A 82 -1.96 -14.62 21.65
C THR A 82 -2.94 -15.12 22.73
N GLN A 83 -3.59 -14.18 23.45
CA GLN A 83 -4.54 -14.55 24.50
C GLN A 83 -5.87 -15.07 23.93
N SER A 84 -6.27 -14.57 22.79
CA SER A 84 -7.41 -15.01 21.98
C SER A 84 -7.33 -14.32 20.63
N ASP A 85 -7.88 -14.94 19.60
CA ASP A 85 -8.07 -14.30 18.31
C ASP A 85 -9.51 -13.70 18.28
N PRO A 86 -9.71 -12.47 18.77
CA PRO A 86 -11.03 -11.84 18.69
C PRO A 86 -11.36 -11.62 17.21
N PRO A 87 -12.65 -11.60 16.84
CA PRO A 87 -13.04 -11.24 15.49
C PRO A 87 -12.37 -9.93 15.07
N SER A 88 -11.72 -9.91 13.90
CA SER A 88 -10.99 -8.75 13.37
C SER A 88 -11.84 -7.46 13.27
N CYS A 89 -13.17 -7.61 13.28
CA CYS A 89 -14.12 -6.50 13.26
C CYS A 89 -14.32 -5.79 14.61
N THR A 90 -13.81 -6.30 15.70
CA THR A 90 -14.02 -5.68 17.01
C THR A 90 -13.10 -4.50 17.27
N GLY A 91 -12.10 -4.28 16.42
CA GLY A 91 -11.04 -3.30 16.66
C GLY A 91 -10.17 -3.64 17.90
N GLN A 92 -10.42 -4.79 18.52
CA GLN A 92 -9.58 -5.27 19.60
C GLN A 92 -8.27 -5.78 19.02
N ARG A 93 -7.18 -5.28 19.55
CA ARG A 93 -5.85 -5.74 19.22
C ARG A 93 -5.58 -7.09 19.84
N VAL A 94 -4.71 -7.86 19.22
CA VAL A 94 -4.23 -9.15 19.75
C VAL A 94 -3.50 -8.93 21.08
N MET A 95 -2.87 -7.75 21.23
CA MET A 95 -2.15 -7.34 22.42
C MET A 95 -2.80 -6.15 23.10
N ALA A 96 -2.82 -6.12 24.43
CA ALA A 96 -3.21 -4.93 25.18
C ALA A 96 -2.15 -3.83 24.99
N ASP A 97 -2.59 -2.58 24.77
CA ASP A 97 -1.71 -1.42 24.59
C ASP A 97 -0.69 -1.22 25.74
N ASP A 98 -0.99 -1.79 26.92
CA ASP A 98 -0.14 -1.71 28.11
C ASP A 98 1.13 -2.60 28.04
N ASP A 99 1.18 -3.56 27.12
CA ASP A 99 2.29 -4.52 26.97
C ASP A 99 3.28 -4.11 25.87
N VAL A 100 2.98 -3.06 25.10
CA VAL A 100 3.84 -2.57 24.00
C VAL A 100 4.52 -1.28 24.44
N GLY A 101 5.85 -1.25 24.43
CA GLY A 101 6.62 -0.05 24.71
C GLY A 101 6.34 1.08 23.69
N VAL A 102 6.55 2.33 24.10
CA VAL A 102 6.35 3.47 23.20
C VAL A 102 7.29 3.37 22.00
N GLY A 103 6.71 3.22 20.80
CA GLY A 103 7.45 3.09 19.53
C GLY A 103 7.70 1.65 19.07
N GLU A 104 7.30 0.67 19.86
CA GLU A 104 7.32 -0.75 19.45
C GLU A 104 6.08 -1.09 18.61
N VAL A 105 6.25 -1.89 17.56
CA VAL A 105 5.17 -2.32 16.69
C VAL A 105 4.99 -3.81 16.83
N THR A 106 3.79 -4.22 17.26
CA THR A 106 3.35 -5.60 17.25
C THR A 106 2.51 -5.85 16.03
N LEU A 107 2.82 -6.90 15.29
CA LEU A 107 2.08 -7.34 14.12
C LEU A 107 1.18 -8.51 14.47
N ALA A 108 0.01 -8.54 13.83
CA ALA A 108 -0.92 -9.65 13.89
C ALA A 108 -0.99 -10.37 12.55
N GLY A 109 -1.12 -11.69 12.57
CA GLY A 109 -1.23 -12.50 11.37
C GLY A 109 -2.03 -13.78 11.59
N TRP A 110 -2.30 -14.48 10.49
CA TRP A 110 -2.82 -15.84 10.49
C TRP A 110 -1.96 -16.72 9.59
N TYR A 111 -1.40 -17.78 10.14
CA TYR A 111 -0.85 -18.85 9.35
C TYR A 111 -1.91 -19.93 9.13
N ILE A 112 -2.15 -20.31 7.89
CA ILE A 112 -3.20 -21.22 7.48
C ILE A 112 -2.52 -22.34 6.68
N PRO A 113 -2.45 -23.58 7.22
CA PRO A 113 -1.93 -24.72 6.48
C PRO A 113 -2.78 -25.00 5.23
N SER A 114 -2.15 -25.50 4.16
CA SER A 114 -2.86 -25.94 2.96
C SER A 114 -3.85 -27.07 3.29
N ALA A 115 -5.00 -27.04 2.63
CA ALA A 115 -6.01 -28.09 2.76
C ALA A 115 -5.51 -29.50 2.31
N THR A 116 -4.48 -29.55 1.48
CA THR A 116 -3.87 -30.83 1.02
C THR A 116 -2.71 -31.31 1.88
N ASP A 117 -2.45 -30.68 3.02
CA ASP A 117 -1.41 -31.04 3.98
C ASP A 117 -0.03 -31.24 3.31
N ILE A 118 0.47 -30.17 2.67
CA ILE A 118 1.82 -30.15 2.08
C ILE A 118 2.93 -30.01 3.12
N GLY A 119 2.56 -29.92 4.40
CA GLY A 119 3.44 -29.67 5.53
C GLY A 119 3.87 -28.20 5.66
N PRO A 120 4.42 -27.81 6.82
CA PRO A 120 4.80 -26.42 7.08
C PRO A 120 5.93 -25.91 6.18
N ALA A 121 6.82 -26.77 5.73
CA ALA A 121 7.87 -26.45 4.77
C ALA A 121 7.39 -26.38 3.31
N GLY A 122 6.11 -26.61 3.05
CA GLY A 122 5.53 -26.44 1.70
C GLY A 122 5.56 -24.97 1.24
N PRO A 123 5.40 -24.73 -0.08
CA PRO A 123 5.38 -23.39 -0.62
C PRO A 123 4.28 -22.55 0.05
N THR A 124 4.61 -21.32 0.39
CA THR A 124 3.74 -20.41 1.14
C THR A 124 3.50 -19.12 0.38
N VAL A 125 2.25 -18.66 0.36
CA VAL A 125 1.87 -17.36 -0.18
C VAL A 125 1.56 -16.40 0.97
N VAL A 126 2.27 -15.27 1.01
CA VAL A 126 2.00 -14.20 1.98
C VAL A 126 1.01 -13.22 1.36
N LEU A 127 -0.10 -12.95 2.05
CA LEU A 127 -1.16 -12.07 1.57
C LEU A 127 -1.18 -10.76 2.35
N VAL A 128 -1.07 -9.64 1.62
CA VAL A 128 -0.90 -8.29 2.17
C VAL A 128 -2.02 -7.37 1.71
N HIS A 129 -2.80 -6.88 2.66
CA HIS A 129 -3.97 -6.03 2.38
C HIS A 129 -3.61 -4.59 1.98
N GLY A 130 -4.59 -3.87 1.44
CA GLY A 130 -4.48 -2.45 1.09
C GLY A 130 -4.71 -1.50 2.27
N TRP A 131 -4.47 -0.20 2.03
CA TRP A 131 -4.72 0.86 3.00
C TRP A 131 -6.18 0.90 3.46
N GLY A 132 -6.38 1.01 4.78
CA GLY A 132 -7.70 1.03 5.40
C GLY A 132 -8.42 -0.32 5.37
N SER A 133 -7.71 -1.41 5.13
CA SER A 133 -8.22 -2.78 5.12
C SER A 133 -7.55 -3.60 6.24
N ASN A 134 -7.68 -4.92 6.22
CA ASN A 134 -7.05 -5.84 7.15
C ASN A 134 -6.89 -7.24 6.53
N LYS A 135 -6.25 -8.15 7.26
CA LYS A 135 -6.02 -9.54 6.82
C LYS A 135 -7.30 -10.31 6.49
N SER A 136 -8.46 -10.01 7.12
CA SER A 136 -9.73 -10.68 6.81
C SER A 136 -10.19 -10.43 5.38
N ALA A 137 -9.91 -9.24 4.83
CA ALA A 137 -10.24 -8.91 3.44
C ALA A 137 -9.45 -9.74 2.41
N MET A 138 -8.39 -10.42 2.86
CA MET A 138 -7.59 -11.29 2.00
C MET A 138 -8.09 -12.75 1.96
N LEU A 139 -9.11 -13.10 2.74
CA LEU A 139 -9.63 -14.47 2.81
C LEU A 139 -10.22 -14.97 1.49
N ASP A 140 -10.88 -14.13 0.70
CA ASP A 140 -11.43 -14.53 -0.59
C ASP A 140 -10.31 -14.86 -1.59
N ARG A 141 -9.22 -14.10 -1.59
CA ARG A 141 -8.00 -14.40 -2.34
C ARG A 141 -7.30 -15.65 -1.81
N GLY A 142 -7.28 -15.80 -0.48
CA GLY A 142 -6.80 -17.01 0.18
C GLY A 142 -7.57 -18.25 -0.24
N ALA A 143 -8.88 -18.14 -0.46
CA ALA A 143 -9.72 -19.27 -0.89
C ALA A 143 -9.32 -19.82 -2.27
N VAL A 144 -8.80 -18.99 -3.15
CA VAL A 144 -8.25 -19.43 -4.45
C VAL A 144 -6.99 -20.28 -4.26
N LEU A 145 -6.22 -20.06 -3.18
CA LEU A 145 -4.88 -20.59 -2.97
C LEU A 145 -4.82 -21.76 -1.97
N HIS A 146 -5.77 -21.81 -1.03
CA HIS A 146 -5.72 -22.67 0.15
C HIS A 146 -5.58 -24.15 -0.13
N ASP A 147 -6.10 -24.64 -1.28
CA ASP A 147 -5.98 -26.04 -1.66
C ASP A 147 -4.53 -26.44 -2.01
N ALA A 148 -3.71 -25.50 -2.47
CA ALA A 148 -2.38 -25.80 -3.02
C ALA A 148 -1.21 -25.25 -2.19
N TYR A 149 -1.44 -24.19 -1.41
CA TYR A 149 -0.38 -23.43 -0.73
C TYR A 149 -0.71 -23.22 0.74
N ASN A 150 0.33 -23.17 1.59
CA ASN A 150 0.21 -22.56 2.90
C ASN A 150 0.03 -21.04 2.73
N LEU A 151 -0.70 -20.41 3.66
CA LEU A 151 -0.98 -18.99 3.58
C LEU A 151 -0.50 -18.29 4.85
N LEU A 152 0.05 -17.08 4.69
CA LEU A 152 0.30 -16.17 5.78
C LEU A 152 -0.41 -14.84 5.49
N LEU A 153 -1.47 -14.54 6.23
CA LEU A 153 -2.23 -13.30 6.12
C LEU A 153 -1.77 -12.33 7.21
N VAL A 154 -1.42 -11.10 6.83
CA VAL A 154 -0.78 -10.13 7.74
C VAL A 154 -1.64 -8.88 7.88
N ASP A 155 -1.79 -8.38 9.10
CA ASP A 155 -2.17 -6.99 9.34
C ASP A 155 -0.90 -6.13 9.40
N LEU A 156 -0.76 -5.18 8.48
CA LEU A 156 0.31 -4.19 8.53
C LEU A 156 0.11 -3.25 9.72
N ARG A 157 1.16 -2.53 10.14
CA ARG A 157 1.05 -1.49 11.20
C ARG A 157 -0.15 -0.59 11.01
N ASN A 158 -0.73 -0.14 12.09
CA ASN A 158 -1.91 0.75 12.11
C ASN A 158 -3.19 0.14 11.49
N HIS A 159 -3.20 -1.16 11.16
CA HIS A 159 -4.34 -1.84 10.56
C HIS A 159 -4.73 -3.09 11.36
N GLY A 160 -6.01 -3.45 11.26
CA GLY A 160 -6.55 -4.67 11.86
C GLY A 160 -6.25 -4.80 13.35
N GLN A 161 -5.53 -5.85 13.71
CA GLN A 161 -5.15 -6.18 15.08
C GLN A 161 -3.70 -5.81 15.42
N SER A 162 -2.94 -5.25 14.47
CA SER A 162 -1.60 -4.73 14.68
C SER A 162 -1.60 -3.40 15.43
N SER A 163 -0.47 -3.03 16.05
CA SER A 163 -0.33 -1.81 16.85
C SER A 163 -0.62 -0.54 16.07
N GLU A 164 -1.12 0.49 16.77
CA GLU A 164 -1.19 1.85 16.22
C GLU A 164 0.18 2.42 15.94
N ALA A 165 0.32 2.96 14.74
CA ALA A 165 1.52 3.65 14.29
C ALA A 165 1.13 4.53 13.10
N ASP A 166 2.04 5.39 12.66
CA ASP A 166 1.84 6.10 11.38
C ASP A 166 1.93 5.11 10.22
N THR A 167 0.94 5.14 9.33
CA THR A 167 1.01 4.47 8.03
C THR A 167 1.90 5.28 7.09
N THR A 168 2.84 4.60 6.43
CA THR A 168 3.86 5.22 5.57
C THR A 168 3.80 4.73 4.11
N GLN A 169 2.66 4.16 3.72
CA GLN A 169 2.33 3.78 2.35
C GLN A 169 3.35 2.84 1.69
N GLY A 170 3.90 1.91 2.47
CA GLY A 170 4.86 0.91 2.01
C GLY A 170 6.30 1.10 2.51
N VAL A 171 6.68 2.27 3.06
CA VAL A 171 8.06 2.50 3.53
C VAL A 171 8.38 1.64 4.75
N ARG A 172 7.64 1.84 5.84
CA ARG A 172 7.80 1.02 7.06
C ARG A 172 7.05 -0.30 6.97
N GLU A 173 5.99 -0.34 6.17
CA GLU A 173 5.20 -1.55 5.92
C GLU A 173 6.01 -2.65 5.22
N ALA A 174 7.02 -2.31 4.41
CA ALA A 174 7.98 -3.28 3.87
C ALA A 174 8.75 -3.97 5.01
N ALA A 175 9.18 -3.23 6.03
CA ALA A 175 9.83 -3.83 7.20
C ALA A 175 8.86 -4.70 8.03
N ASP A 176 7.57 -4.36 8.09
CA ASP A 176 6.55 -5.22 8.71
C ASP A 176 6.43 -6.55 7.96
N LEU A 177 6.36 -6.48 6.64
CA LEU A 177 6.30 -7.68 5.79
C LEU A 177 7.56 -8.55 5.97
N ARG A 178 8.74 -7.93 5.99
CA ARG A 178 10.01 -8.63 6.28
C ARG A 178 9.97 -9.35 7.62
N ALA A 179 9.53 -8.69 8.68
CA ALA A 179 9.43 -9.27 10.01
C ALA A 179 8.51 -10.49 10.04
N MET A 180 7.40 -10.45 9.30
CA MET A 180 6.49 -11.60 9.18
C MET A 180 7.07 -12.73 8.31
N ILE A 181 7.88 -12.41 7.31
CA ILE A 181 8.64 -13.39 6.52
C ILE A 181 9.76 -14.01 7.40
N ASP A 182 10.42 -13.21 8.25
CA ASP A 182 11.41 -13.72 9.22
C ASP A 182 10.77 -14.71 10.20
N TRP A 183 9.59 -14.40 10.71
CA TRP A 183 8.80 -15.33 11.52
C TRP A 183 8.47 -16.60 10.73
N LEU A 184 7.96 -16.47 9.50
CA LEU A 184 7.58 -17.61 8.67
C LEU A 184 8.77 -18.53 8.39
N GLU A 185 9.92 -17.97 8.06
CA GLU A 185 11.15 -18.72 7.81
C GLU A 185 11.61 -19.48 9.06
N ARG A 186 11.59 -18.83 10.22
CA ARG A 186 12.04 -19.42 11.47
C ARG A 186 11.10 -20.51 12.00
N GLU A 187 9.78 -20.28 11.94
CA GLU A 187 8.80 -21.16 12.57
C GLU A 187 8.28 -22.27 11.62
N LYS A 188 8.30 -22.02 10.32
CA LYS A 188 7.72 -22.95 9.32
C LYS A 188 8.76 -23.44 8.31
N GLY A 189 9.77 -22.65 7.98
CA GLY A 189 10.83 -22.97 7.03
C GLY A 189 10.31 -23.33 5.64
N PRO A 190 9.51 -22.46 4.99
CA PRO A 190 8.92 -22.74 3.69
C PRO A 190 10.00 -22.95 2.62
N ALA A 191 9.77 -23.87 1.69
CA ALA A 191 10.70 -24.10 0.60
C ALA A 191 10.76 -22.92 -0.38
N GLN A 192 9.64 -22.23 -0.55
CA GLN A 192 9.49 -21.09 -1.45
C GLN A 192 8.43 -20.14 -0.93
N ILE A 193 8.59 -18.85 -1.22
CA ILE A 193 7.68 -17.78 -0.79
C ILE A 193 7.28 -16.92 -1.98
N ALA A 194 5.97 -16.74 -2.19
CA ALA A 194 5.45 -15.68 -3.04
C ALA A 194 4.65 -14.68 -2.20
N VAL A 195 4.54 -13.44 -2.66
CA VAL A 195 3.74 -12.42 -1.98
C VAL A 195 2.64 -11.94 -2.91
N LEU A 196 1.39 -11.94 -2.41
CA LEU A 196 0.25 -11.32 -3.07
C LEU A 196 -0.17 -10.08 -2.28
N GLY A 197 0.02 -8.91 -2.88
CA GLY A 197 -0.36 -7.64 -2.29
C GLY A 197 -1.47 -6.94 -3.07
N VAL A 198 -2.30 -6.18 -2.35
CA VAL A 198 -3.40 -5.40 -2.92
C VAL A 198 -3.20 -3.92 -2.63
N SER A 199 -3.23 -3.05 -3.65
CA SER A 199 -3.13 -1.59 -3.51
C SER A 199 -1.84 -1.17 -2.75
N MET A 200 -1.93 -0.55 -1.57
CA MET A 200 -0.77 -0.28 -0.71
C MET A 200 0.04 -1.56 -0.42
N GLY A 201 -0.64 -2.69 -0.18
CA GLY A 201 0.01 -3.98 0.00
C GLY A 201 0.78 -4.46 -1.23
N ALA A 202 0.32 -4.13 -2.45
CA ALA A 202 1.04 -4.42 -3.68
C ALA A 202 2.34 -3.61 -3.79
N ALA A 203 2.29 -2.32 -3.48
CA ALA A 203 3.48 -1.47 -3.44
C ALA A 203 4.47 -1.91 -2.34
N THR A 204 3.94 -2.32 -1.17
CA THR A 204 4.72 -2.89 -0.06
C THR A 204 5.40 -4.20 -0.48
N ALA A 205 4.67 -5.10 -1.14
CA ALA A 205 5.21 -6.38 -1.60
C ALA A 205 6.34 -6.20 -2.63
N LEU A 206 6.16 -5.29 -3.59
CA LEU A 206 7.20 -4.94 -4.55
C LEU A 206 8.43 -4.33 -3.85
N ALA A 207 8.22 -3.37 -2.94
CA ALA A 207 9.30 -2.72 -2.21
C ALA A 207 10.10 -3.71 -1.37
N GLU A 208 9.46 -4.65 -0.69
CA GLU A 208 10.14 -5.68 0.10
C GLU A 208 10.89 -6.66 -0.81
N ALA A 209 10.28 -7.07 -1.92
CA ALA A 209 10.93 -7.98 -2.87
C ALA A 209 12.21 -7.40 -3.49
N ASP A 210 12.38 -6.08 -3.59
CA ASP A 210 13.62 -5.42 -4.02
C ASP A 210 14.78 -5.65 -3.02
N GLY A 211 14.48 -5.94 -1.77
CA GLY A 211 15.46 -6.10 -0.70
C GLY A 211 15.52 -7.49 -0.05
N ASP A 212 14.66 -8.42 -0.44
CA ASP A 212 14.56 -9.76 0.17
C ASP A 212 14.55 -10.87 -0.88
N ASP A 213 15.66 -11.57 -1.00
CA ASP A 213 15.86 -12.65 -1.98
C ASP A 213 15.05 -13.93 -1.66
N ARG A 214 14.40 -14.00 -0.51
CA ARG A 214 13.52 -15.13 -0.14
C ARG A 214 12.18 -15.09 -0.88
N ILE A 215 11.83 -13.93 -1.43
CA ILE A 215 10.58 -13.77 -2.20
C ILE A 215 10.84 -14.22 -3.64
N ASP A 216 10.26 -15.35 -4.03
CA ASP A 216 10.43 -15.95 -5.36
C ASP A 216 9.60 -15.25 -6.45
N GLY A 217 8.50 -14.58 -6.07
CA GLY A 217 7.67 -13.83 -7.00
C GLY A 217 6.62 -12.96 -6.33
N VAL A 218 6.12 -11.96 -7.05
CA VAL A 218 5.14 -10.99 -6.53
C VAL A 218 3.89 -10.94 -7.41
N ILE A 219 2.73 -11.00 -6.77
CA ILE A 219 1.44 -10.68 -7.39
C ILE A 219 1.00 -9.32 -6.84
N ALA A 220 0.90 -8.32 -7.72
CA ALA A 220 0.57 -6.95 -7.37
C ALA A 220 -0.78 -6.55 -7.98
N GLU A 221 -1.85 -6.60 -7.17
CA GLU A 221 -3.18 -6.20 -7.60
C GLU A 221 -3.45 -4.74 -7.28
N SER A 222 -3.97 -3.99 -8.26
CA SER A 222 -4.32 -2.57 -8.15
C SER A 222 -3.16 -1.70 -7.62
N ALA A 223 -1.93 -2.00 -8.03
CA ALA A 223 -0.74 -1.24 -7.67
C ALA A 223 -0.73 0.13 -8.35
N HIS A 224 -0.36 1.17 -7.62
CA HIS A 224 -0.07 2.48 -8.21
C HIS A 224 1.35 2.52 -8.79
N ALA A 225 1.55 3.28 -9.87
CA ALA A 225 2.89 3.49 -10.42
C ALA A 225 3.76 4.33 -9.49
N THR A 226 3.18 5.41 -8.93
CA THR A 226 3.75 6.24 -7.90
C THR A 226 2.68 6.70 -6.91
N LEU A 227 3.05 6.93 -5.66
CA LEU A 227 2.08 7.46 -4.68
C LEU A 227 1.56 8.86 -5.07
N ALA A 228 2.35 9.66 -5.79
CA ALA A 228 1.92 10.96 -6.31
C ALA A 228 0.74 10.82 -7.30
N ASN A 229 0.78 9.80 -8.19
CA ASN A 229 -0.31 9.51 -9.11
C ASN A 229 -1.58 9.11 -8.36
N ALA A 230 -1.48 8.20 -7.40
CA ALA A 230 -2.61 7.77 -6.58
C ALA A 230 -3.23 8.94 -5.79
N ALA A 231 -2.41 9.79 -5.18
CA ALA A 231 -2.87 10.99 -4.47
C ALA A 231 -3.53 11.99 -5.42
N GLN A 232 -2.98 12.17 -6.62
CA GLN A 232 -3.57 13.04 -7.64
C GLN A 232 -4.93 12.52 -8.11
N ALA A 233 -5.02 11.23 -8.46
CA ALA A 233 -6.27 10.60 -8.89
C ALA A 233 -7.37 10.74 -7.84
N ARG A 234 -7.03 10.56 -6.56
CA ARG A 234 -7.96 10.76 -5.44
C ARG A 234 -8.45 12.20 -5.32
N LEU A 235 -7.55 13.19 -5.50
CA LEU A 235 -7.92 14.60 -5.50
C LEU A 235 -8.83 14.95 -6.69
N ASP A 236 -8.50 14.44 -7.89
CA ASP A 236 -9.30 14.63 -9.11
C ASP A 236 -10.70 14.02 -8.94
N GLY A 237 -10.80 12.79 -8.46
CA GLY A 237 -12.06 12.11 -8.18
C GLY A 237 -12.92 12.80 -7.12
N SER A 238 -12.28 13.54 -6.20
CA SER A 238 -12.96 14.34 -5.17
C SER A 238 -13.26 15.78 -5.61
N GLY A 239 -12.89 16.17 -6.83
CA GLY A 239 -13.14 17.49 -7.40
C GLY A 239 -12.25 18.60 -6.83
N TYR A 240 -11.12 18.28 -6.23
CA TYR A 240 -10.17 19.28 -5.76
C TYR A 240 -9.44 19.94 -6.93
N PRO A 241 -9.38 21.29 -6.99
CA PRO A 241 -8.58 21.98 -8.00
C PRO A 241 -7.07 21.81 -7.70
N LEU A 242 -6.25 21.92 -8.75
CA LEU A 242 -4.79 21.83 -8.63
C LEU A 242 -4.34 20.50 -8.01
N SER A 243 -4.91 19.39 -8.45
CA SER A 243 -4.65 18.04 -7.93
C SER A 243 -3.17 17.65 -7.96
N MET A 244 -2.45 17.97 -9.05
CA MET A 244 -1.03 17.66 -9.18
C MET A 244 -0.16 18.44 -8.15
N PRO A 245 -0.24 19.77 -7.97
CA PRO A 245 0.43 20.43 -6.85
C PRO A 245 -0.09 19.97 -5.48
N GLY A 246 -1.37 19.62 -5.39
CA GLY A 246 -1.98 19.07 -4.18
C GLY A 246 -1.38 17.74 -3.77
N SER A 247 -1.14 16.81 -4.72
CA SER A 247 -0.50 15.53 -4.42
C SER A 247 0.91 15.71 -3.86
N TRP A 248 1.73 16.59 -4.44
CA TRP A 248 3.05 16.92 -3.88
C TRP A 248 2.97 17.56 -2.49
N ALA A 249 1.96 18.40 -2.24
CA ALA A 249 1.74 18.97 -0.92
C ALA A 249 1.37 17.88 0.12
N ILE A 250 0.60 16.86 -0.28
CA ILE A 250 0.28 15.68 0.55
C ILE A 250 1.54 14.89 0.88
N LEU A 251 2.37 14.56 -0.11
CA LEU A 251 3.61 13.82 0.11
C LEU A 251 4.56 14.59 1.05
N LEU A 252 4.73 15.90 0.84
CA LEU A 252 5.51 16.75 1.74
C LEU A 252 4.92 16.79 3.16
N GLY A 253 3.61 16.90 3.28
CA GLY A 253 2.91 16.83 4.56
C GLY A 253 3.14 15.51 5.28
N THR A 254 3.13 14.39 4.54
CA THR A 254 3.41 13.05 5.09
C THR A 254 4.85 12.93 5.55
N LEU A 255 5.82 13.42 4.78
CA LEU A 255 7.23 13.50 5.20
C LEU A 255 7.38 14.29 6.51
N ILE A 256 6.73 15.45 6.63
CA ILE A 256 6.80 16.27 7.83
C ILE A 256 6.16 15.57 9.04
N ARG A 257 5.09 14.82 8.83
CA ARG A 257 4.33 14.12 9.88
C ARG A 257 5.04 12.86 10.38
N THR A 258 5.47 12.00 9.45
CA THR A 258 5.99 10.67 9.76
C THR A 258 7.52 10.60 9.81
N GLY A 259 8.20 11.58 9.24
CA GLY A 259 9.64 11.57 9.03
C GLY A 259 10.09 10.72 7.85
N GLU A 260 9.14 10.09 7.12
CA GLU A 260 9.43 9.18 6.01
C GLU A 260 9.09 9.80 4.65
N ASP A 261 10.00 9.63 3.69
CA ASP A 261 9.76 9.98 2.30
C ASP A 261 8.94 8.87 1.62
N VAL A 262 7.62 9.01 1.68
CA VAL A 262 6.69 8.04 1.08
C VAL A 262 6.77 7.98 -0.46
N SER A 263 7.43 8.95 -1.09
CA SER A 263 7.70 8.91 -2.53
C SER A 263 8.83 7.94 -2.91
N SER A 264 9.58 7.44 -1.92
CA SER A 264 10.62 6.42 -2.12
C SER A 264 10.06 5.05 -2.50
N VAL A 265 8.80 4.77 -2.14
CA VAL A 265 8.07 3.59 -2.63
C VAL A 265 7.54 3.89 -4.03
N ASP A 266 8.29 3.44 -5.02
CA ASP A 266 8.05 3.68 -6.44
C ASP A 266 8.04 2.35 -7.20
N PRO A 267 6.89 1.71 -7.37
CA PRO A 267 6.76 0.45 -8.10
C PRO A 267 7.40 0.44 -9.48
N VAL A 268 7.35 1.56 -10.22
CA VAL A 268 7.99 1.69 -11.54
C VAL A 268 9.51 1.56 -11.46
N GLN A 269 10.13 2.14 -10.41
CA GLN A 269 11.58 1.99 -10.22
C GLN A 269 11.93 0.65 -9.58
N THR A 270 11.07 0.15 -8.72
CA THR A 270 11.27 -1.13 -8.02
C THR A 270 11.34 -2.30 -9.01
N VAL A 271 10.38 -2.42 -9.93
CA VAL A 271 10.39 -3.54 -10.89
C VAL A 271 11.62 -3.57 -11.80
N ARG A 272 12.31 -2.44 -11.95
CA ARG A 272 13.58 -2.37 -12.69
C ARG A 272 14.75 -3.04 -11.96
N ARG A 273 14.61 -3.28 -10.65
CA ARG A 273 15.66 -3.84 -9.78
C ARG A 273 15.36 -5.26 -9.30
N LEU A 274 14.20 -5.81 -9.69
CA LEU A 274 13.81 -7.17 -9.29
C LEU A 274 14.55 -8.26 -10.08
N ASP A 275 15.40 -7.87 -11.04
CA ASP A 275 16.18 -8.79 -11.89
C ASP A 275 15.30 -9.86 -12.55
N GLU A 276 15.57 -11.14 -12.30
CA GLU A 276 14.83 -12.27 -12.86
C GLU A 276 13.56 -12.64 -12.06
N ARG A 277 13.22 -11.91 -10.99
CA ARG A 277 12.05 -12.20 -10.13
C ARG A 277 10.74 -11.88 -10.85
N PRO A 278 9.87 -12.88 -11.05
CA PRO A 278 8.62 -12.70 -11.78
C PRO A 278 7.62 -11.81 -11.05
N VAL A 279 6.90 -10.97 -11.81
CA VAL A 279 5.82 -10.12 -11.32
C VAL A 279 4.54 -10.36 -12.12
N LEU A 280 3.45 -10.64 -11.42
CA LEU A 280 2.10 -10.62 -11.98
C LEU A 280 1.40 -9.34 -11.56
N LEU A 281 1.01 -8.52 -12.53
CA LEU A 281 0.17 -7.34 -12.33
C LEU A 281 -1.29 -7.70 -12.63
N ILE A 282 -2.21 -7.35 -11.72
CA ILE A 282 -3.65 -7.50 -11.93
C ILE A 282 -4.31 -6.15 -11.68
N HIS A 283 -5.21 -5.71 -12.58
CA HIS A 283 -5.84 -4.40 -12.47
C HIS A 283 -7.29 -4.42 -12.94
N GLY A 284 -8.14 -3.65 -12.27
CA GLY A 284 -9.54 -3.47 -12.69
C GLY A 284 -9.66 -2.35 -13.72
N GLU A 285 -10.31 -2.61 -14.87
CA GLU A 285 -10.50 -1.61 -15.94
C GLU A 285 -11.26 -0.36 -15.45
N ALA A 286 -12.20 -0.55 -14.51
CA ALA A 286 -13.00 0.53 -13.93
C ALA A 286 -12.43 1.06 -12.59
N ASP A 287 -11.14 0.86 -12.31
CA ASP A 287 -10.50 1.36 -11.09
C ASP A 287 -10.46 2.90 -11.09
N GLY A 288 -11.30 3.50 -10.25
CA GLY A 288 -11.39 4.96 -10.10
C GLY A 288 -10.39 5.56 -9.11
N SER A 289 -9.60 4.72 -8.43
CA SER A 289 -8.59 5.14 -7.43
C SER A 289 -7.19 5.16 -8.02
N ILE A 290 -6.88 4.17 -8.85
CA ILE A 290 -5.60 4.01 -9.55
C ILE A 290 -5.90 3.99 -11.04
N GLY A 291 -5.27 4.87 -11.80
CA GLY A 291 -5.54 5.00 -13.22
C GLY A 291 -5.05 3.80 -14.05
N PRO A 292 -5.62 3.57 -15.24
CA PRO A 292 -5.22 2.47 -16.10
C PRO A 292 -3.78 2.58 -16.60
N ASP A 293 -3.22 3.79 -16.65
CA ASP A 293 -1.84 4.05 -17.06
C ASP A 293 -0.81 3.56 -16.01
N ASP A 294 -1.23 3.37 -14.76
CA ASP A 294 -0.34 2.95 -13.68
C ASP A 294 0.20 1.52 -13.90
N PRO A 295 -0.62 0.46 -14.07
CA PRO A 295 -0.12 -0.89 -14.28
C PRO A 295 0.63 -1.02 -15.62
N GLU A 296 0.23 -0.28 -16.66
CA GLU A 296 0.95 -0.25 -17.93
C GLU A 296 2.36 0.35 -17.78
N SER A 297 2.50 1.40 -16.96
CA SER A 297 3.79 2.02 -16.64
C SER A 297 4.72 1.09 -15.87
N ILE A 298 4.17 0.31 -14.91
CA ILE A 298 4.92 -0.69 -14.17
C ILE A 298 5.38 -1.81 -15.12
N LEU A 299 4.46 -2.34 -15.95
CA LEU A 299 4.80 -3.37 -16.93
C LEU A 299 5.88 -2.92 -17.92
N ALA A 300 5.71 -1.71 -18.49
CA ALA A 300 6.70 -1.16 -19.42
C ALA A 300 8.08 -1.03 -18.77
N ALA A 301 8.13 -0.58 -17.52
CA ALA A 301 9.38 -0.45 -16.77
C ALA A 301 10.05 -1.82 -16.51
N ALA A 302 9.27 -2.86 -16.19
CA ALA A 302 9.78 -4.22 -16.02
C ALA A 302 10.33 -4.78 -17.34
N VAL A 303 9.57 -4.65 -18.43
CA VAL A 303 9.98 -5.11 -19.77
C VAL A 303 11.26 -4.40 -20.24
N ASP A 304 11.35 -3.08 -20.05
CA ASP A 304 12.54 -2.29 -20.39
C ASP A 304 13.79 -2.76 -19.62
N ALA A 305 13.61 -3.21 -18.39
CA ALA A 305 14.68 -3.73 -17.55
C ALA A 305 15.01 -5.21 -17.83
N GLY A 306 14.17 -5.91 -18.58
CA GLY A 306 14.30 -7.35 -18.83
C GLY A 306 13.77 -8.22 -17.69
N SER A 307 13.05 -7.63 -16.73
CA SER A 307 12.41 -8.37 -15.65
C SER A 307 11.15 -9.07 -16.16
N PRO A 308 10.91 -10.34 -15.79
CA PRO A 308 9.72 -11.06 -16.24
C PRO A 308 8.47 -10.50 -15.55
N ALA A 309 7.58 -9.91 -16.34
CA ALA A 309 6.31 -9.37 -15.84
C ALA A 309 5.18 -9.64 -16.82
N GLU A 310 3.98 -9.85 -16.28
CA GLU A 310 2.76 -9.98 -17.04
C GLU A 310 1.65 -9.13 -16.41
N LEU A 311 0.71 -8.65 -17.24
CA LEU A 311 -0.43 -7.83 -16.80
C LEU A 311 -1.74 -8.45 -17.26
N HIS A 312 -2.67 -8.61 -16.33
CA HIS A 312 -4.05 -8.96 -16.61
C HIS A 312 -4.99 -7.84 -16.17
N VAL A 313 -5.88 -7.43 -17.06
CA VAL A 313 -6.89 -6.41 -16.80
C VAL A 313 -8.25 -7.07 -16.70
N CYS A 314 -8.94 -6.86 -15.57
CA CYS A 314 -10.27 -7.37 -15.33
C CYS A 314 -11.31 -6.34 -15.82
N PRO A 315 -12.11 -6.65 -16.86
CA PRO A 315 -13.17 -5.77 -17.33
C PRO A 315 -14.18 -5.44 -16.23
N ASP A 316 -14.68 -4.21 -16.21
CA ASP A 316 -15.69 -3.70 -15.27
C ASP A 316 -15.32 -3.74 -13.77
N ALA A 317 -14.16 -4.28 -13.39
CA ALA A 317 -13.72 -4.31 -12.00
C ALA A 317 -13.24 -2.92 -11.54
N GLY A 318 -13.71 -2.50 -10.36
CA GLY A 318 -13.21 -1.34 -9.66
C GLY A 318 -11.93 -1.65 -8.87
N HIS A 319 -11.51 -0.69 -8.02
CA HIS A 319 -10.33 -0.83 -7.19
C HIS A 319 -10.39 -2.07 -6.29
N SER A 320 -9.39 -2.95 -6.40
CA SER A 320 -9.27 -4.17 -5.58
C SER A 320 -10.48 -5.12 -5.69
N GLN A 321 -11.14 -5.19 -6.84
CA GLN A 321 -12.34 -6.02 -7.07
C GLN A 321 -12.13 -7.12 -8.11
N SER A 322 -10.91 -7.32 -8.61
CA SER A 322 -10.66 -8.28 -9.69
C SER A 322 -10.96 -9.72 -9.29
N ASP A 323 -10.72 -10.09 -8.04
CA ASP A 323 -11.03 -11.40 -7.46
C ASP A 323 -12.53 -11.73 -7.45
N ALA A 324 -13.38 -10.70 -7.26
CA ALA A 324 -14.84 -10.88 -7.22
C ALA A 324 -15.49 -10.76 -8.61
N VAL A 325 -15.01 -9.85 -9.45
CA VAL A 325 -15.63 -9.56 -10.77
C VAL A 325 -15.19 -10.56 -11.82
N CYS A 326 -13.90 -10.93 -11.84
CA CYS A 326 -13.32 -11.88 -12.78
C CYS A 326 -12.92 -13.20 -12.10
N ALA A 327 -13.72 -13.72 -11.17
CA ALA A 327 -13.32 -14.77 -10.24
C ALA A 327 -12.65 -16.01 -10.90
N GLU A 328 -13.19 -16.50 -12.03
CA GLU A 328 -12.64 -17.67 -12.75
C GLU A 328 -11.31 -17.32 -13.42
N ASP A 329 -11.25 -16.20 -14.13
CA ASP A 329 -10.02 -15.73 -14.79
C ASP A 329 -8.95 -15.38 -13.76
N TYR A 330 -9.34 -14.69 -12.68
CA TYR A 330 -8.44 -14.33 -11.57
C TYR A 330 -7.78 -15.57 -10.96
N ALA A 331 -8.56 -16.62 -10.69
CA ALA A 331 -8.02 -17.88 -10.19
C ALA A 331 -7.02 -18.48 -11.19
N GLY A 332 -7.35 -18.49 -12.48
CA GLY A 332 -6.46 -18.96 -13.54
C GLY A 332 -5.14 -18.18 -13.62
N TRP A 333 -5.20 -16.83 -13.55
CA TRP A 333 -4.01 -15.99 -13.60
C TRP A 333 -3.10 -16.23 -12.39
N VAL A 334 -3.66 -16.20 -11.19
CA VAL A 334 -2.92 -16.33 -9.94
C VAL A 334 -2.32 -17.72 -9.79
N LEU A 335 -3.11 -18.79 -9.96
CA LEU A 335 -2.61 -20.16 -9.84
C LEU A 335 -1.58 -20.48 -10.93
N GLY A 336 -1.84 -20.10 -12.18
CA GLY A 336 -0.88 -20.32 -13.27
C GLY A 336 0.45 -19.59 -13.08
N PHE A 337 0.43 -18.39 -12.48
CA PHE A 337 1.64 -17.68 -12.10
C PHE A 337 2.39 -18.42 -10.99
N LEU A 338 1.71 -18.77 -9.90
CA LEU A 338 2.31 -19.44 -8.75
C LEU A 338 2.85 -20.83 -9.10
N GLU A 339 2.20 -21.60 -9.98
CA GLU A 339 2.71 -22.88 -10.46
C GLU A 339 4.07 -22.73 -11.18
N ARG A 340 4.29 -21.62 -11.87
CA ARG A 340 5.61 -21.34 -12.51
C ARG A 340 6.67 -20.89 -11.53
N VAL A 341 6.27 -20.11 -10.52
CA VAL A 341 7.18 -19.47 -9.55
C VAL A 341 7.54 -20.41 -8.41
N LEU A 342 6.55 -21.14 -7.89
CA LEU A 342 6.69 -22.04 -6.75
C LEU A 342 6.76 -23.52 -7.17
N ALA A 343 7.20 -23.79 -8.40
CA ALA A 343 7.45 -25.14 -8.84
C ALA A 343 8.69 -25.71 -8.13
N PRO A 344 8.68 -26.97 -7.64
CA PRO A 344 9.88 -27.56 -7.10
C PRO A 344 10.97 -27.53 -8.19
N ALA A 345 12.16 -27.04 -7.81
CA ALA A 345 13.31 -27.07 -8.71
C ALA A 345 13.56 -28.52 -9.13
N GLY A 346 13.40 -28.79 -10.44
CA GLY A 346 13.47 -30.13 -11.04
C GLY A 346 14.85 -30.78 -10.94
#